data_ab7c72c3219da1d46be00dfab8de6e30
#
_entry.id   ab7c72c3219da1d46be00dfab8de6e30
#
_cell.length_a   1.000
_cell.length_b   1.000
_cell.length_c   1.000
_cell.angle_alpha   90.00
_cell.angle_beta   90.00
_cell.angle_gamma   90.00
#
_symmetry.space_group_name_H-M   'P 1'
#
loop_
_entity.id
_entity.type
_entity.pdbx_description
1 polymer ?
#
loop_
_entity_poly.entity_id
_entity_poly.type
_entity_poly.pdbx_seq_one_letter_code
_entity_poly.pdbx_strand_id
1 'polypeptide(L)'
;MRIGQGFDVHQLVEGRPLIIGGITIPHHLGLLGHSDADVLLHTIADAALGAIGEGDIGKHFPDTDPAFKDADSAKLLTHVWEIVTNKGYKLGNLDCTIMAQKPKMAPYIDQMRQRIAELVEGEVEQVNVKATTTEKLGFTGREEGIAAQAVILLERS
;
A
#
# COMPACT_ATOMS: atom_id res chain seq x y z
N MET A 1 8.08 13.73 16.00
CA MET A 1 7.56 12.35 15.80
C MET A 1 6.09 12.42 15.45
N ARG A 2 5.69 11.74 14.41
CA ARG A 2 4.30 11.69 13.93
C ARG A 2 3.93 10.25 13.61
N ILE A 3 2.71 9.84 13.96
CA ILE A 3 2.19 8.50 13.67
C ILE A 3 1.01 8.63 12.69
N GLY A 4 0.91 7.69 11.75
CA GLY A 4 -0.21 7.59 10.84
C GLY A 4 -0.61 6.14 10.65
N GLN A 5 -1.87 5.92 10.29
CA GLN A 5 -2.35 4.59 9.94
C GLN A 5 -3.15 4.66 8.66
N GLY A 6 -3.15 3.57 7.91
CA GLY A 6 -3.91 3.45 6.68
C GLY A 6 -4.63 2.11 6.63
N PHE A 7 -5.70 2.09 5.90
CA PHE A 7 -6.47 0.88 5.59
C PHE A 7 -7.02 1.02 4.18
N ASP A 8 -6.94 -0.04 3.39
CA ASP A 8 -7.52 -0.06 2.06
C ASP A 8 -7.97 -1.47 1.71
N VAL A 9 -8.90 -1.56 0.78
CA VAL A 9 -9.41 -2.84 0.28
C VAL A 9 -9.77 -2.69 -1.19
N HIS A 10 -9.44 -3.73 -1.98
CA HIS A 10 -9.83 -3.81 -3.38
C HIS A 10 -10.43 -5.18 -3.68
N GLN A 11 -11.37 -5.20 -4.60
CA GLN A 11 -12.05 -6.42 -5.04
C GLN A 11 -11.13 -7.24 -5.96
N LEU A 12 -11.16 -8.56 -5.80
CA LEU A 12 -10.50 -9.50 -6.71
C LEU A 12 -11.40 -9.75 -7.92
N VAL A 13 -10.85 -9.58 -9.12
CA VAL A 13 -11.58 -9.76 -10.38
C VAL A 13 -10.69 -10.46 -11.41
N GLU A 14 -11.33 -11.04 -12.43
CA GLU A 14 -10.61 -11.59 -13.58
C GLU A 14 -10.09 -10.48 -14.50
N GLY A 15 -9.05 -10.78 -15.27
CA GLY A 15 -8.56 -9.90 -16.33
C GLY A 15 -7.66 -8.76 -15.88
N ARG A 16 -7.21 -8.76 -14.63
CA ARG A 16 -6.29 -7.76 -14.13
C ARG A 16 -5.06 -8.43 -13.50
N PRO A 17 -3.88 -7.80 -13.61
CA PRO A 17 -2.71 -8.28 -12.88
C PRO A 17 -2.90 -8.06 -11.37
N LEU A 18 -2.30 -8.93 -10.56
CA LEU A 18 -2.25 -8.75 -9.11
C LEU A 18 -0.93 -8.06 -8.77
N ILE A 19 -1.03 -6.82 -8.31
CA ILE A 19 0.14 -6.00 -7.95
C ILE A 19 -0.04 -5.59 -6.49
N ILE A 20 0.90 -6.00 -5.64
CA ILE A 20 0.87 -5.69 -4.20
C ILE A 20 2.30 -5.34 -3.76
N GLY A 21 2.44 -4.19 -3.10
CA GLY A 21 3.75 -3.72 -2.65
C GLY A 21 4.70 -3.42 -3.81
N GLY A 22 4.16 -3.03 -4.96
CA GLY A 22 4.92 -2.75 -6.17
C GLY A 22 5.40 -4.01 -6.90
N ILE A 23 4.95 -5.20 -6.50
CA ILE A 23 5.39 -6.48 -7.04
C ILE A 23 4.22 -7.17 -7.74
N THR A 24 4.45 -7.62 -8.98
CA THR A 24 3.45 -8.41 -9.71
C THR A 24 3.49 -9.85 -9.23
N ILE A 25 2.36 -10.34 -8.75
CA ILE A 25 2.23 -11.69 -8.18
C ILE A 25 1.45 -12.57 -9.15
N PRO A 26 1.98 -13.74 -9.55
CA PRO A 26 1.21 -14.68 -10.38
C PRO A 26 -0.04 -15.16 -9.66
N HIS A 27 -1.20 -14.90 -10.25
CA HIS A 27 -2.49 -15.33 -9.71
C HIS A 27 -3.54 -15.18 -10.82
N HIS A 28 -4.60 -15.98 -10.76
CA HIS A 28 -5.66 -15.94 -11.78
C HIS A 28 -6.59 -14.74 -11.63
N LEU A 29 -6.56 -14.04 -10.50
CA LEU A 29 -7.31 -12.82 -10.23
C LEU A 29 -6.36 -11.67 -9.92
N GLY A 30 -6.80 -10.45 -10.20
CA GLY A 30 -6.10 -9.23 -9.82
C GLY A 30 -7.05 -8.28 -9.11
N LEU A 31 -6.51 -7.17 -8.63
CA LEU A 31 -7.29 -6.19 -7.89
C LEU A 31 -7.90 -5.15 -8.81
N LEU A 32 -9.16 -4.80 -8.55
CA LEU A 32 -9.93 -3.82 -9.30
C LEU A 32 -9.79 -2.44 -8.69
N GLY A 33 -9.51 -1.45 -9.50
CA GLY A 33 -9.46 -0.06 -9.08
C GLY A 33 -9.18 0.87 -10.23
N HIS A 34 -9.23 2.18 -9.99
CA HIS A 34 -8.97 3.23 -10.98
C HIS A 34 -7.49 3.23 -11.42
N SER A 35 -6.58 2.97 -10.49
CA SER A 35 -5.14 2.81 -10.73
C SER A 35 -4.81 1.33 -10.96
N ASP A 36 -3.56 0.93 -10.70
CA ASP A 36 -3.17 -0.49 -10.68
C ASP A 36 -3.75 -1.25 -9.47
N ALA A 37 -4.44 -0.54 -8.58
CA ALA A 37 -5.10 -1.07 -7.39
C ALA A 37 -4.15 -1.78 -6.41
N ASP A 38 -2.90 -1.30 -6.32
CA ASP A 38 -1.95 -1.82 -5.33
C ASP A 38 -2.43 -1.45 -3.93
N VAL A 39 -3.11 -2.38 -3.28
CA VAL A 39 -3.75 -2.15 -1.99
C VAL A 39 -2.73 -1.80 -0.91
N LEU A 40 -1.53 -2.34 -0.97
CA LEU A 40 -0.50 -2.09 0.04
C LEU A 40 0.12 -0.70 -0.13
N LEU A 41 0.48 -0.30 -1.34
CA LEU A 41 1.05 1.03 -1.57
C LEU A 41 0.03 2.13 -1.29
N HIS A 42 -1.26 1.92 -1.60
CA HIS A 42 -2.32 2.86 -1.24
C HIS A 42 -2.45 3.02 0.27
N THR A 43 -2.39 1.91 0.99
CA THR A 43 -2.46 1.91 2.46
C THR A 43 -1.29 2.67 3.08
N ILE A 44 -0.09 2.47 2.55
CA ILE A 44 1.11 3.17 3.02
C ILE A 44 1.00 4.67 2.73
N ALA A 45 0.55 5.03 1.53
CA ALA A 45 0.35 6.43 1.15
C ALA A 45 -0.64 7.13 2.09
N ASP A 46 -1.77 6.48 2.39
CA ASP A 46 -2.74 7.02 3.34
C ASP A 46 -2.16 7.18 4.75
N ALA A 47 -1.38 6.20 5.20
CA ALA A 47 -0.73 6.29 6.51
C ALA A 47 0.23 7.48 6.57
N ALA A 48 1.03 7.69 5.52
CA ALA A 48 1.97 8.80 5.45
C ALA A 48 1.26 10.14 5.42
N LEU A 49 0.22 10.28 4.61
CA LEU A 49 -0.58 11.51 4.56
C LEU A 49 -1.27 11.79 5.89
N GLY A 50 -1.81 10.76 6.53
CA GLY A 50 -2.42 10.89 7.86
C GLY A 50 -1.44 11.38 8.90
N ALA A 51 -0.21 10.85 8.89
CA ALA A 51 0.82 11.23 9.84
C ALA A 51 1.17 12.73 9.76
N ILE A 52 1.14 13.32 8.56
CA ILE A 52 1.44 14.76 8.37
C ILE A 52 0.19 15.63 8.29
N GLY A 53 -0.98 15.04 8.52
CA GLY A 53 -2.25 15.81 8.56
C GLY A 53 -2.72 16.32 7.21
N GLU A 54 -2.39 15.62 6.12
CA GLU A 54 -2.69 16.04 4.73
C GLU A 54 -3.85 15.26 4.11
N GLY A 55 -4.74 14.69 4.92
CA GLY A 55 -5.92 13.98 4.45
C GLY A 55 -5.59 12.57 3.98
N ASP A 56 -6.01 12.23 2.79
CA ASP A 56 -5.87 10.89 2.22
C ASP A 56 -5.54 10.95 0.72
N ILE A 57 -5.31 9.79 0.10
CA ILE A 57 -4.97 9.73 -1.33
C ILE A 57 -6.12 10.19 -2.21
N GLY A 58 -7.37 9.98 -1.79
CA GLY A 58 -8.53 10.44 -2.56
C GLY A 58 -8.59 11.96 -2.72
N LYS A 59 -8.09 12.69 -1.74
CA LYS A 59 -7.99 14.15 -1.79
C LYS A 59 -6.94 14.61 -2.81
N HIS A 60 -5.80 13.91 -2.87
CA HIS A 60 -4.67 14.28 -3.74
C HIS A 60 -4.77 13.67 -5.14
N PHE A 61 -5.36 12.47 -5.25
CA PHE A 61 -5.46 11.71 -6.49
C PHE A 61 -6.88 11.19 -6.66
N PRO A 62 -7.87 12.08 -6.92
CA PRO A 62 -9.26 11.63 -7.03
C PRO A 62 -9.43 10.65 -8.19
N ASP A 63 -10.16 9.56 -7.95
CA ASP A 63 -10.43 8.52 -8.95
C ASP A 63 -11.36 8.99 -10.08
N THR A 64 -11.96 10.18 -9.92
CA THR A 64 -12.72 10.84 -10.96
C THR A 64 -11.85 11.56 -11.99
N ASP A 65 -10.55 11.77 -11.71
CA ASP A 65 -9.64 12.45 -12.61
C ASP A 65 -9.04 11.45 -13.60
N PRO A 66 -9.32 11.59 -14.93
CA PRO A 66 -8.77 10.68 -15.93
C PRO A 66 -7.25 10.60 -15.96
N ALA A 67 -6.55 11.63 -15.46
CA ALA A 67 -5.09 11.66 -15.42
C ALA A 67 -4.51 10.54 -14.53
N PHE A 68 -5.30 10.03 -13.58
CA PHE A 68 -4.85 8.98 -12.65
C PHE A 68 -5.38 7.59 -13.01
N LYS A 69 -6.12 7.47 -14.11
CA LYS A 69 -6.61 6.17 -14.56
C LYS A 69 -5.42 5.29 -14.96
N ASP A 70 -5.41 4.05 -14.47
CA ASP A 70 -4.34 3.08 -14.70
C ASP A 70 -2.97 3.56 -14.19
N ALA A 71 -2.97 4.51 -13.24
CA ALA A 71 -1.74 5.06 -12.68
C ALA A 71 -0.95 3.99 -11.93
N ASP A 72 0.36 4.10 -12.00
CA ASP A 72 1.29 3.30 -11.23
C ASP A 72 1.29 3.81 -9.78
N SER A 73 0.86 2.98 -8.84
CA SER A 73 0.79 3.35 -7.42
C SER A 73 2.17 3.64 -6.82
N ALA A 74 3.24 3.08 -7.40
CA ALA A 74 4.59 3.44 -6.98
C ALA A 74 4.87 4.93 -7.24
N LYS A 75 4.39 5.47 -8.36
CA LYS A 75 4.51 6.90 -8.64
C LYS A 75 3.65 7.74 -7.70
N LEU A 76 2.45 7.26 -7.37
CA LEU A 76 1.59 7.94 -6.41
C LEU A 76 2.27 8.01 -5.04
N LEU A 77 2.85 6.92 -4.58
CA LEU A 77 3.57 6.90 -3.31
C LEU A 77 4.82 7.80 -3.34
N THR A 78 5.55 7.81 -4.44
CA THR A 78 6.68 8.72 -4.62
C THR A 78 6.24 10.17 -4.47
N HIS A 79 5.12 10.55 -5.07
CA HIS A 79 4.58 11.90 -4.95
C HIS A 79 4.18 12.23 -3.50
N VAL A 80 3.52 11.30 -2.82
CA VAL A 80 3.19 11.46 -1.40
C VAL A 80 4.46 11.65 -0.58
N TRP A 81 5.52 10.89 -0.89
CA TRP A 81 6.76 10.99 -0.15
C TRP A 81 7.46 12.34 -0.35
N GLU A 82 7.32 12.95 -1.54
CA GLU A 82 7.78 14.33 -1.75
C GLU A 82 7.09 15.29 -0.79
N ILE A 83 5.77 15.12 -0.57
CA ILE A 83 5.02 15.96 0.38
C ILE A 83 5.56 15.73 1.80
N VAL A 84 5.80 14.50 2.20
CA VAL A 84 6.37 14.15 3.51
C VAL A 84 7.72 14.85 3.71
N THR A 85 8.61 14.71 2.74
CA THR A 85 9.95 15.28 2.78
C THR A 85 9.90 16.82 2.82
N ASN A 86 9.04 17.43 2.01
CA ASN A 86 8.89 18.89 1.97
C ASN A 86 8.36 19.45 3.30
N LYS A 87 7.64 18.65 4.08
CA LYS A 87 7.19 19.03 5.41
C LYS A 87 8.24 18.81 6.50
N GLY A 88 9.41 18.30 6.13
CA GLY A 88 10.53 18.14 7.06
C GLY A 88 10.54 16.83 7.81
N TYR A 89 9.94 15.79 7.25
CA TYR A 89 9.89 14.46 7.89
C TYR A 89 10.60 13.41 7.07
N LYS A 90 10.98 12.34 7.74
CA LYS A 90 11.58 11.14 7.16
C LYS A 90 11.00 9.90 7.84
N LEU A 91 11.24 8.74 7.26
CA LEU A 91 10.77 7.48 7.81
C LEU A 91 11.47 7.17 9.14
N GLY A 92 10.68 6.88 10.18
CA GLY A 92 11.16 6.20 11.37
C GLY A 92 11.05 4.71 11.18
N ASN A 93 9.80 4.19 11.10
CA ASN A 93 9.56 2.82 10.70
C ASN A 93 8.16 2.65 10.14
N LEU A 94 7.95 1.54 9.44
CA LEU A 94 6.69 1.19 8.81
C LEU A 94 6.37 -0.28 9.08
N ASP A 95 5.16 -0.54 9.54
CA ASP A 95 4.67 -1.90 9.75
C ASP A 95 3.36 -2.11 8.98
N CYS A 96 3.30 -3.16 8.17
CA CYS A 96 2.18 -3.45 7.29
C CYS A 96 1.64 -4.85 7.51
N THR A 97 0.34 -5.00 7.33
CA THR A 97 -0.33 -6.30 7.32
C THR A 97 -1.17 -6.43 6.06
N ILE A 98 -0.97 -7.51 5.31
CA ILE A 98 -1.81 -7.87 4.16
C ILE A 98 -2.77 -8.95 4.61
N MET A 99 -4.07 -8.74 4.41
CA MET A 99 -5.12 -9.70 4.73
C MET A 99 -5.62 -10.31 3.42
N ALA A 100 -5.22 -11.56 3.16
CA ALA A 100 -5.56 -12.26 1.92
C ALA A 100 -5.66 -13.76 2.19
N GLN A 101 -6.71 -14.39 1.67
CA GLN A 101 -6.84 -15.84 1.76
C GLN A 101 -5.88 -16.52 0.79
N LYS A 102 -5.80 -16.01 -0.43
CA LYS A 102 -4.90 -16.46 -1.52
C LYS A 102 -4.52 -15.27 -2.38
N PRO A 103 -3.37 -15.28 -3.07
CA PRO A 103 -2.30 -16.29 -2.98
C PRO A 103 -1.48 -16.14 -1.70
N LYS A 104 -0.56 -17.07 -1.44
CA LYS A 104 0.41 -16.92 -0.34
C LYS A 104 1.35 -15.77 -0.63
N MET A 105 1.51 -14.88 0.34
CA MET A 105 2.34 -13.68 0.19
C MET A 105 3.80 -13.93 0.56
N ALA A 106 4.08 -14.95 1.38
CA ALA A 106 5.42 -15.20 1.91
C ALA A 106 6.54 -15.17 0.87
N PRO A 107 6.39 -15.76 -0.34
CA PRO A 107 7.48 -15.73 -1.33
C PRO A 107 7.82 -14.32 -1.85
N TYR A 108 6.94 -13.34 -1.64
CA TYR A 108 7.07 -12.00 -2.24
C TYR A 108 7.39 -10.92 -1.21
N ILE A 109 7.34 -11.24 0.08
CA ILE A 109 7.44 -10.24 1.16
C ILE A 109 8.78 -9.50 1.11
N ASP A 110 9.89 -10.19 0.93
CA ASP A 110 11.19 -9.52 0.90
C ASP A 110 11.32 -8.57 -0.29
N GLN A 111 10.79 -8.93 -1.44
CA GLN A 111 10.76 -8.04 -2.61
C GLN A 111 9.90 -6.81 -2.35
N MET A 112 8.75 -7.00 -1.70
CA MET A 112 7.88 -5.88 -1.31
C MET A 112 8.60 -4.93 -0.37
N ARG A 113 9.27 -5.45 0.65
CA ARG A 113 10.02 -4.63 1.62
C ARG A 113 11.09 -3.79 0.93
N GLN A 114 11.86 -4.40 0.03
CA GLN A 114 12.89 -3.71 -0.72
C GLN A 114 12.30 -2.59 -1.59
N ARG A 115 11.23 -2.89 -2.30
CA ARG A 115 10.58 -1.91 -3.17
C ARG A 115 9.99 -0.75 -2.38
N ILE A 116 9.32 -1.07 -1.27
CA ILE A 116 8.73 -0.04 -0.40
C ILE A 116 9.83 0.84 0.19
N ALA A 117 10.91 0.25 0.69
CA ALA A 117 12.03 1.02 1.24
C ALA A 117 12.59 2.02 0.23
N GLU A 118 12.74 1.62 -1.03
CA GLU A 118 13.17 2.54 -2.10
C GLU A 118 12.18 3.71 -2.25
N LEU A 119 10.88 3.42 -2.27
CA LEU A 119 9.85 4.43 -2.51
C LEU A 119 9.73 5.44 -1.37
N VAL A 120 10.00 5.02 -0.15
CA VAL A 120 9.91 5.88 1.04
C VAL A 120 11.29 6.34 1.54
N GLU A 121 12.30 6.20 0.71
CA GLU A 121 13.67 6.66 0.99
C GLU A 121 14.21 6.17 2.33
N GLY A 122 13.90 4.91 2.66
CA GLY A 122 14.31 4.27 3.90
C GLY A 122 15.17 3.04 3.67
N GLU A 123 15.55 2.42 4.78
CA GLU A 123 16.27 1.15 4.78
C GLU A 123 15.30 -0.02 4.93
N VAL A 124 15.68 -1.19 4.45
CA VAL A 124 14.80 -2.38 4.51
C VAL A 124 14.43 -2.71 5.96
N GLU A 125 15.34 -2.51 6.90
CA GLU A 125 15.09 -2.78 8.34
C GLU A 125 14.01 -1.87 8.94
N GLN A 126 13.71 -0.76 8.29
CA GLN A 126 12.66 0.15 8.74
C GLN A 126 11.28 -0.26 8.23
N VAL A 127 11.21 -1.25 7.34
CA VAL A 127 9.96 -1.67 6.68
C VAL A 127 9.67 -3.12 7.04
N ASN A 128 8.54 -3.36 7.69
CA ASN A 128 8.06 -4.71 7.95
C ASN A 128 6.77 -4.96 7.17
N VAL A 129 6.66 -6.14 6.56
CA VAL A 129 5.45 -6.59 5.88
C VAL A 129 5.13 -8.00 6.36
N LYS A 130 3.94 -8.18 6.86
CA LYS A 130 3.43 -9.50 7.24
C LYS A 130 2.09 -9.75 6.55
N ALA A 131 1.71 -10.99 6.45
CA ALA A 131 0.45 -11.37 5.82
C ALA A 131 -0.29 -12.36 6.70
N THR A 132 -1.61 -12.32 6.64
CA THR A 132 -2.47 -13.25 7.35
C THR A 132 -3.67 -13.59 6.48
N THR A 133 -4.24 -14.78 6.71
CA THR A 133 -5.58 -15.09 6.24
C THR A 133 -6.59 -14.61 7.28
N THR A 134 -7.86 -14.67 6.94
CA THR A 134 -8.95 -14.44 7.90
C THR A 134 -9.67 -15.74 8.22
N GLU A 135 -8.97 -16.87 8.10
CA GLU A 135 -9.50 -18.21 8.44
C GLU A 135 -10.80 -18.52 7.69
N LYS A 136 -10.85 -18.15 6.40
CA LYS A 136 -12.02 -18.31 5.52
C LYS A 136 -13.24 -17.49 5.94
N LEU A 137 -13.06 -16.51 6.84
CA LEU A 137 -14.13 -15.64 7.30
C LEU A 137 -14.15 -14.32 6.54
N GLY A 138 -15.35 -13.80 6.30
CA GLY A 138 -15.57 -12.52 5.68
C GLY A 138 -15.19 -12.45 4.21
N PHE A 139 -15.15 -11.23 3.66
CA PHE A 139 -14.89 -11.00 2.24
C PHE A 139 -13.47 -11.43 1.84
N THR A 140 -12.49 -11.25 2.71
CA THR A 140 -11.13 -11.72 2.44
C THR A 140 -11.07 -13.25 2.46
N GLY A 141 -11.74 -13.86 3.43
CA GLY A 141 -11.79 -15.31 3.55
C GLY A 141 -12.53 -16.02 2.42
N ARG A 142 -13.50 -15.32 1.80
CA ARG A 142 -14.21 -15.81 0.61
C ARG A 142 -13.50 -15.46 -0.70
N GLU A 143 -12.31 -14.85 -0.64
CA GLU A 143 -11.54 -14.46 -1.81
C GLU A 143 -12.27 -13.43 -2.70
N GLU A 144 -13.09 -12.58 -2.10
CA GLU A 144 -13.77 -11.49 -2.80
C GLU A 144 -12.88 -10.25 -2.91
N GLY A 145 -11.92 -10.11 -2.01
CA GLY A 145 -11.01 -8.98 -2.00
C GLY A 145 -9.79 -9.22 -1.13
N ILE A 146 -8.86 -8.28 -1.20
CA ILE A 146 -7.67 -8.23 -0.37
C ILE A 146 -7.66 -6.89 0.34
N ALA A 147 -7.36 -6.92 1.63
CA ALA A 147 -7.23 -5.72 2.45
C ALA A 147 -5.79 -5.56 2.92
N ALA A 148 -5.42 -4.34 3.25
CA ALA A 148 -4.12 -4.05 3.87
C ALA A 148 -4.28 -2.96 4.92
N GLN A 149 -3.39 -3.02 5.90
CA GLN A 149 -3.30 -2.03 6.96
C GLN A 149 -1.84 -1.66 7.17
N ALA A 150 -1.58 -0.40 7.47
CA ALA A 150 -0.22 0.08 7.74
C ALA A 150 -0.23 1.06 8.89
N VAL A 151 0.84 1.02 9.68
CA VAL A 151 1.14 2.03 10.69
C VAL A 151 2.53 2.56 10.39
N ILE A 152 2.66 3.88 10.34
CA ILE A 152 3.93 4.54 10.03
C ILE A 152 4.31 5.49 11.15
N LEU A 153 5.59 5.51 11.47
CA LEU A 153 6.19 6.49 12.35
C LEU A 153 7.11 7.38 11.52
N LEU A 154 6.88 8.67 11.57
CA LEU A 154 7.73 9.67 10.93
C LEU A 154 8.51 10.44 11.99
N GLU A 155 9.73 10.79 11.65
CA GLU A 155 10.62 11.57 12.49
C GLU A 155 10.99 12.87 11.79
N ARG A 156 11.40 13.87 12.54
CA ARG A 156 11.95 15.09 11.95
C ARG A 156 13.27 14.78 11.25
N SER A 157 13.39 15.34 10.05
CA SER A 157 14.64 15.25 9.29
C SER A 157 15.75 16.09 9.92
#